data_8c0d2df09d2cfff0a94ad1e06264349e
#
_entry.id   8c0d2df09d2cfff0a94ad1e06264349e
#
_cell.length_a   1.000
_cell.length_b   1.000
_cell.length_c   1.000
_cell.angle_alpha   90.00
_cell.angle_beta   90.00
_cell.angle_gamma   90.00
#
_symmetry.space_group_name_H-M   'P 1'
#
loop_
_entity.id
_entity.type
_entity.pdbx_description
1 polymer ?
#
loop_
_entity_poly.entity_id
_entity_poly.type
_entity_poly.pdbx_seq_one_letter_code
_entity_poly.pdbx_strand_id
1 'polypeptide(L)'
;KIGAKKQFVVPNNLADKLVLNYDQKVPEFDLRNNWKSTSGNPLFNKPLQFRFFKDVESLHDNQLYFLPIIEFRNIYDGLNLGMNINNKGVLNKPFLFGISPVYSVNSNALTGFAKVGYNTYFEDQNLCNINFGMAITHSSFAENAFVTKTVPYVNFNFRDATNLRSNELKSLSFRYVGIEKDFVEVKDDEAVAPPYKVFNIRYIDANNSFKKYHKWFLDAQFSDDFGKLSFNYEIRRRSNKDQFYNLRVYAGAFLYSKIPSGEQNFDFALDRPTDYLFDYNYLGQFESTGSFSQQLIIAEGGFKSKLDTAFANEWLTSLNASASIWKYVQVYGDIGLLKNKGNNPLFVYDA
;
A
#
# COMPACT_ATOMS: atom_id res chain seq x y z
N LYS A 1 -38.28 -1.03 10.26
CA LYS A 1 -37.86 -0.96 8.83
C LYS A 1 -39.13 -0.93 7.98
N ILE A 2 -39.47 0.23 7.44
CA ILE A 2 -40.56 0.36 6.44
C ILE A 2 -39.93 0.11 5.09
N GLY A 3 -39.95 -1.13 4.64
CA GLY A 3 -39.45 -1.55 3.33
C GLY A 3 -40.47 -1.30 2.21
N ALA A 4 -41.01 -0.08 2.09
CA ALA A 4 -41.91 0.26 1.00
C ALA A 4 -41.16 0.97 -0.13
N LYS A 5 -41.02 0.32 -1.27
CA LYS A 5 -40.66 1.00 -2.52
C LYS A 5 -41.83 1.84 -2.97
N LYS A 6 -41.63 3.14 -3.10
CA LYS A 6 -42.64 4.05 -3.68
C LYS A 6 -42.17 4.46 -5.06
N GLN A 7 -43.01 4.28 -6.05
CA GLN A 7 -42.74 4.70 -7.43
C GLN A 7 -43.46 6.03 -7.69
N PHE A 8 -42.70 7.00 -8.21
CA PHE A 8 -43.22 8.27 -8.65
C PHE A 8 -43.07 8.36 -10.15
N VAL A 9 -44.15 8.79 -10.82
CA VAL A 9 -44.14 9.12 -12.25
C VAL A 9 -44.01 10.65 -12.33
N VAL A 10 -42.92 11.13 -12.91
CA VAL A 10 -42.66 12.57 -13.08
C VAL A 10 -42.75 12.88 -14.58
N PRO A 11 -43.50 13.90 -15.01
CA PRO A 11 -43.52 14.34 -16.39
C PRO A 11 -42.10 14.70 -16.86
N ASN A 12 -41.72 14.22 -18.05
CA ASN A 12 -40.41 14.59 -18.61
C ASN A 12 -40.48 16.01 -19.20
N ASN A 13 -40.21 17.01 -18.41
CA ASN A 13 -40.22 18.41 -18.79
C ASN A 13 -38.84 18.89 -19.23
N LEU A 14 -38.06 18.10 -19.95
CA LEU A 14 -36.69 18.41 -20.39
C LEU A 14 -35.70 18.64 -19.24
N ALA A 15 -35.99 18.12 -18.06
CA ALA A 15 -35.06 18.19 -16.93
C ALA A 15 -33.90 17.20 -17.10
N ASP A 16 -32.68 17.67 -17.06
CA ASP A 16 -31.46 16.84 -17.15
C ASP A 16 -31.20 16.02 -15.91
N LYS A 17 -31.78 16.42 -14.76
CA LYS A 17 -31.51 15.79 -13.46
C LYS A 17 -32.74 15.80 -12.58
N LEU A 18 -32.91 14.73 -11.81
CA LEU A 18 -33.89 14.62 -10.73
C LEU A 18 -33.16 14.56 -9.40
N VAL A 19 -33.65 15.30 -8.41
CA VAL A 19 -33.10 15.36 -7.07
C VAL A 19 -34.21 15.12 -6.04
N LEU A 20 -34.00 14.15 -5.16
CA LEU A 20 -34.85 13.96 -4.00
C LEU A 20 -34.29 14.73 -2.80
N ASN A 21 -35.19 15.25 -1.94
CA ASN A 21 -34.81 15.92 -0.68
C ASN A 21 -33.72 16.99 -0.84
N TYR A 22 -33.82 17.83 -1.88
CA TYR A 22 -32.83 18.84 -2.22
C TYR A 22 -32.51 19.78 -1.05
N ASP A 23 -33.53 20.22 -0.30
CA ASP A 23 -33.38 21.09 0.87
C ASP A 23 -32.99 20.35 2.15
N GLN A 24 -32.75 19.03 2.09
CA GLN A 24 -32.34 18.19 3.23
C GLN A 24 -33.31 18.25 4.43
N LYS A 25 -34.60 18.44 4.16
CA LYS A 25 -35.65 18.50 5.20
C LYS A 25 -35.91 17.15 5.87
N VAL A 26 -35.62 16.05 5.15
CA VAL A 26 -35.74 14.70 5.65
C VAL A 26 -34.33 14.18 6.01
N PRO A 27 -34.06 13.76 7.25
CA PRO A 27 -32.79 13.15 7.62
C PRO A 27 -32.60 11.82 6.88
N GLU A 28 -31.49 11.69 6.15
CA GLU A 28 -31.09 10.49 5.42
C GLU A 28 -29.65 10.14 5.71
N PHE A 29 -29.35 8.84 5.77
CA PHE A 29 -27.98 8.38 6.01
C PHE A 29 -27.07 8.59 4.81
N ASP A 30 -27.58 8.42 3.59
CA ASP A 30 -26.84 8.61 2.34
C ASP A 30 -27.63 9.50 1.38
N LEU A 31 -27.18 10.73 1.24
CA LEU A 31 -27.77 11.73 0.34
C LEU A 31 -27.18 11.68 -1.09
N ARG A 32 -26.18 10.84 -1.33
CA ARG A 32 -25.55 10.74 -2.66
C ARG A 32 -26.44 10.05 -3.67
N ASN A 33 -27.30 9.11 -3.22
CA ASN A 33 -28.23 8.36 -4.06
C ASN A 33 -29.48 9.18 -4.46
N ASN A 34 -29.67 10.37 -3.90
CA ASN A 34 -30.81 11.25 -4.19
C ASN A 34 -30.73 11.93 -5.56
N TRP A 35 -29.62 11.81 -6.24
CA TRP A 35 -29.40 12.41 -7.55
C TRP A 35 -29.49 11.38 -8.66
N LYS A 36 -30.31 11.67 -9.69
CA LYS A 36 -30.43 10.84 -10.88
C LYS A 36 -30.37 11.71 -12.14
N SER A 37 -29.45 11.34 -13.05
CA SER A 37 -29.45 11.92 -14.40
C SER A 37 -30.56 11.32 -15.25
N THR A 38 -31.26 12.15 -16.00
CA THR A 38 -32.25 11.75 -17.00
C THR A 38 -31.64 11.61 -18.39
N SER A 39 -30.45 12.23 -18.61
CA SER A 39 -29.70 12.20 -19.87
C SER A 39 -28.84 10.95 -20.09
N GLY A 40 -28.88 9.98 -19.15
CA GLY A 40 -28.16 8.71 -19.29
C GLY A 40 -26.67 8.73 -18.96
N ASN A 41 -26.09 9.87 -18.55
CA ASN A 41 -24.68 9.94 -18.12
C ASN A 41 -24.56 9.74 -16.59
N PRO A 42 -24.18 8.51 -16.11
CA PRO A 42 -24.14 8.23 -14.68
C PRO A 42 -22.95 8.90 -13.95
N LEU A 43 -21.92 9.34 -14.68
CA LEU A 43 -20.69 9.85 -14.08
C LEU A 43 -20.81 11.29 -13.55
N PHE A 44 -21.74 12.07 -14.09
CA PHE A 44 -21.91 13.49 -13.73
C PHE A 44 -23.33 13.81 -13.28
N ASN A 45 -23.82 13.05 -12.30
CA ASN A 45 -25.15 13.28 -11.74
C ASN A 45 -25.33 14.65 -11.08
N LYS A 46 -24.22 15.23 -10.56
CA LYS A 46 -24.19 16.53 -9.90
C LYS A 46 -23.32 17.50 -10.69
N PRO A 47 -23.52 18.82 -10.54
CA PRO A 47 -22.58 19.82 -11.06
C PRO A 47 -21.16 19.60 -10.58
N LEU A 48 -20.16 19.94 -11.40
CA LEU A 48 -18.76 19.90 -11.00
C LEU A 48 -18.39 21.17 -10.24
N GLN A 49 -17.71 21.01 -9.10
CA GLN A 49 -17.17 22.08 -8.31
C GLN A 49 -15.67 21.87 -8.09
N PHE A 50 -14.87 22.86 -8.47
CA PHE A 50 -13.42 22.87 -8.24
C PHE A 50 -13.11 23.52 -6.89
N ARG A 51 -12.31 22.84 -6.06
CA ARG A 51 -11.89 23.32 -4.75
C ARG A 51 -10.39 23.22 -4.58
N PHE A 52 -9.79 24.29 -4.09
CA PHE A 52 -8.44 24.25 -3.55
C PHE A 52 -8.51 23.72 -2.12
N PHE A 53 -7.66 22.74 -1.80
CA PHE A 53 -7.63 22.01 -0.54
C PHE A 53 -8.88 21.16 -0.27
N LYS A 54 -8.74 20.24 0.71
CA LYS A 54 -9.86 19.39 1.12
C LYS A 54 -10.86 20.17 1.96
N ASP A 55 -12.13 19.95 1.66
CA ASP A 55 -13.24 20.54 2.36
C ASP A 55 -14.28 19.49 2.74
N VAL A 56 -15.29 19.88 3.50
CA VAL A 56 -16.47 19.07 3.76
C VAL A 56 -17.19 18.84 2.45
N GLU A 57 -17.66 17.61 2.24
CA GLU A 57 -18.34 17.23 1.01
C GLU A 57 -19.62 18.07 0.80
N SER A 58 -19.72 18.74 -0.34
CA SER A 58 -20.98 19.32 -0.79
C SER A 58 -21.95 18.21 -1.22
N LEU A 59 -23.16 18.26 -0.74
CA LEU A 59 -24.20 17.30 -1.12
C LEU A 59 -24.78 17.59 -2.50
N HIS A 60 -24.58 18.80 -3.01
CA HIS A 60 -25.13 19.27 -4.28
C HIS A 60 -24.14 19.19 -5.44
N ASP A 61 -22.83 19.05 -5.17
CA ASP A 61 -21.79 19.10 -6.18
C ASP A 61 -20.90 17.85 -6.17
N ASN A 62 -20.34 17.51 -7.34
CA ASN A 62 -19.21 16.63 -7.46
C ASN A 62 -17.93 17.43 -7.33
N GLN A 63 -17.27 17.34 -6.18
CA GLN A 63 -16.09 18.13 -5.89
C GLN A 63 -14.82 17.49 -6.42
N LEU A 64 -14.01 18.29 -7.09
CA LEU A 64 -12.63 18.00 -7.47
C LEU A 64 -11.70 18.90 -6.66
N TYR A 65 -10.80 18.26 -5.94
CA TYR A 65 -9.82 18.92 -5.07
C TYR A 65 -8.48 19.04 -5.78
N PHE A 66 -7.91 20.23 -5.71
CA PHE A 66 -6.60 20.57 -6.26
C PHE A 66 -5.66 20.91 -5.11
N LEU A 67 -4.57 20.16 -4.99
CA LEU A 67 -3.55 20.35 -3.97
C LEU A 67 -2.20 20.53 -4.65
N PRO A 68 -1.53 21.67 -4.48
CA PRO A 68 -0.18 21.84 -5.02
C PRO A 68 0.76 20.84 -4.36
N ILE A 69 1.71 20.32 -5.12
CA ILE A 69 2.77 19.43 -4.68
C ILE A 69 4.10 20.15 -4.84
N ILE A 70 4.82 20.28 -3.75
CA ILE A 70 6.21 20.71 -3.71
C ILE A 70 6.90 19.71 -2.78
N GLU A 71 7.67 18.79 -3.35
CA GLU A 71 8.31 17.73 -2.58
C GLU A 71 9.70 17.41 -3.12
N PHE A 72 10.57 16.86 -2.27
CA PHE A 72 11.78 16.18 -2.67
C PHE A 72 11.56 14.69 -2.55
N ARG A 73 11.63 13.95 -3.66
CA ARG A 73 11.33 12.51 -3.68
C ARG A 73 12.58 11.66 -3.54
N ASN A 74 13.51 11.84 -4.43
CA ASN A 74 14.82 11.19 -4.43
C ASN A 74 15.87 12.10 -5.07
N ILE A 75 17.12 11.69 -5.07
CA ILE A 75 18.22 12.48 -5.63
C ILE A 75 18.17 12.60 -7.15
N TYR A 76 17.61 11.62 -7.84
CA TYR A 76 17.53 11.59 -9.30
C TYR A 76 16.45 12.54 -9.83
N ASP A 77 15.27 12.55 -9.20
CA ASP A 77 14.16 13.46 -9.49
C ASP A 77 14.39 14.86 -8.91
N GLY A 78 15.04 14.95 -7.75
CA GLY A 78 15.28 16.19 -7.02
C GLY A 78 13.99 16.83 -6.53
N LEU A 79 13.87 18.13 -6.76
CA LEU A 79 12.66 18.90 -6.43
C LEU A 79 11.55 18.55 -7.45
N ASN A 80 10.40 18.17 -6.92
CA ASN A 80 9.21 17.87 -7.69
C ASN A 80 8.17 18.97 -7.51
N LEU A 81 7.66 19.48 -8.62
CA LEU A 81 6.63 20.51 -8.66
C LEU A 81 5.41 19.98 -9.41
N GLY A 82 4.24 20.04 -8.80
CA GLY A 82 3.06 19.47 -9.43
C GLY A 82 1.76 19.76 -8.74
N MET A 83 0.77 18.94 -9.05
CA MET A 83 -0.57 19.09 -8.51
C MET A 83 -1.21 17.72 -8.28
N ASN A 84 -1.82 17.51 -7.13
CA ASN A 84 -2.70 16.39 -6.89
C ASN A 84 -4.15 16.80 -7.20
N ILE A 85 -4.77 16.09 -8.13
CA ILE A 85 -6.17 16.24 -8.52
C ILE A 85 -6.90 15.00 -8.05
N ASN A 86 -7.89 15.16 -7.18
CA ASN A 86 -8.62 14.02 -6.63
C ASN A 86 -10.07 14.37 -6.25
N ASN A 87 -10.89 13.35 -6.01
CA ASN A 87 -12.26 13.51 -5.53
C ASN A 87 -12.46 13.08 -4.07
N LYS A 88 -11.38 12.82 -3.31
CA LYS A 88 -11.45 12.32 -1.94
C LYS A 88 -11.71 13.45 -0.95
N GLY A 89 -12.97 13.62 -0.54
CA GLY A 89 -13.37 14.49 0.56
C GLY A 89 -13.03 13.91 1.95
N VAL A 90 -13.64 14.50 2.98
CA VAL A 90 -13.50 14.04 4.37
C VAL A 90 -14.18 12.67 4.57
N LEU A 91 -15.35 12.48 3.98
CA LEU A 91 -16.10 11.24 4.06
C LEU A 91 -15.72 10.27 2.95
N ASN A 92 -15.80 8.97 3.24
CA ASN A 92 -15.54 7.93 2.26
C ASN A 92 -16.60 7.94 1.14
N LYS A 93 -16.14 7.80 -0.09
CA LYS A 93 -16.99 7.66 -1.28
C LYS A 93 -16.79 6.29 -1.89
N PRO A 94 -17.80 5.73 -2.58
CA PRO A 94 -17.64 4.47 -3.31
C PRO A 94 -16.55 4.58 -4.38
N PHE A 95 -16.65 5.57 -5.26
CA PHE A 95 -15.68 5.81 -6.33
C PHE A 95 -14.67 6.86 -5.91
N LEU A 96 -13.39 6.50 -5.99
CA LEU A 96 -12.26 7.38 -5.68
C LEU A 96 -11.27 7.37 -6.83
N PHE A 97 -10.75 8.53 -7.15
CA PHE A 97 -9.60 8.67 -8.03
C PHE A 97 -8.67 9.76 -7.52
N GLY A 98 -7.42 9.67 -7.93
CA GLY A 98 -6.41 10.69 -7.70
C GLY A 98 -5.32 10.59 -8.75
N ILE A 99 -4.90 11.74 -9.25
CA ILE A 99 -3.82 11.88 -10.22
C ILE A 99 -2.87 12.94 -9.69
N SER A 100 -1.60 12.64 -9.66
CA SER A 100 -0.54 13.52 -9.14
C SER A 100 0.59 13.65 -10.17
N PRO A 101 0.37 14.36 -11.29
CA PRO A 101 1.47 14.67 -12.18
C PRO A 101 2.41 15.66 -11.51
N VAL A 102 3.70 15.37 -11.56
CA VAL A 102 4.76 16.23 -11.06
C VAL A 102 5.89 16.34 -12.09
N TYR A 103 6.43 17.53 -12.20
CA TYR A 103 7.64 17.77 -12.97
C TYR A 103 8.84 17.67 -12.05
N SER A 104 9.76 16.79 -12.38
CA SER A 104 10.97 16.50 -11.64
C SER A 104 12.11 17.35 -12.20
N VAL A 105 12.66 18.23 -11.38
CA VAL A 105 13.61 19.27 -11.83
C VAL A 105 14.95 18.67 -12.29
N ASN A 106 15.48 17.69 -11.55
CA ASN A 106 16.79 17.11 -11.89
C ASN A 106 16.71 16.18 -13.10
N SER A 107 15.70 15.31 -13.14
CA SER A 107 15.52 14.38 -14.28
C SER A 107 14.90 15.04 -15.50
N ASN A 108 14.43 16.29 -15.40
CA ASN A 108 13.75 17.05 -16.46
C ASN A 108 12.58 16.25 -17.09
N ALA A 109 11.83 15.53 -16.29
CA ALA A 109 10.82 14.59 -16.74
C ALA A 109 9.49 14.77 -15.99
N LEU A 110 8.40 14.32 -16.62
CA LEU A 110 7.10 14.22 -15.99
C LEU A 110 7.02 12.87 -15.28
N THR A 111 6.92 12.90 -13.96
CA THR A 111 6.75 11.74 -13.10
C THR A 111 5.42 11.83 -12.35
N GLY A 112 5.12 10.87 -11.49
CA GLY A 112 3.96 10.98 -10.63
C GLY A 112 3.22 9.69 -10.35
N PHE A 113 1.96 9.88 -9.95
CA PHE A 113 1.12 8.80 -9.44
C PHE A 113 -0.32 8.98 -9.93
N ALA A 114 -0.96 7.88 -10.29
CA ALA A 114 -2.39 7.84 -10.58
C ALA A 114 -3.04 6.64 -9.87
N LYS A 115 -4.23 6.83 -9.35
CA LYS A 115 -5.01 5.77 -8.71
C LYS A 115 -6.50 5.94 -9.00
N VAL A 116 -7.16 4.83 -9.30
CA VAL A 116 -8.60 4.73 -9.37
C VAL A 116 -9.07 3.54 -8.54
N GLY A 117 -10.18 3.67 -7.85
CA GLY A 117 -10.72 2.57 -7.05
C GLY A 117 -12.20 2.72 -6.77
N TYR A 118 -12.82 1.59 -6.48
CA TYR A 118 -14.21 1.50 -6.11
C TYR A 118 -14.36 0.68 -4.82
N ASN A 119 -15.19 1.18 -3.90
CA ASN A 119 -15.50 0.55 -2.62
C ASN A 119 -16.95 0.15 -2.58
N THR A 120 -17.22 -1.13 -2.36
CA THR A 120 -18.55 -1.65 -2.06
C THR A 120 -18.62 -1.99 -0.58
N TYR A 121 -19.64 -1.51 0.11
CA TYR A 121 -19.86 -1.74 1.54
C TYR A 121 -21.05 -2.67 1.75
N PHE A 122 -20.92 -3.56 2.73
CA PHE A 122 -21.98 -4.50 3.12
C PHE A 122 -22.36 -4.24 4.59
N GLU A 123 -23.66 -4.16 4.84
CA GLU A 123 -24.21 -4.00 6.19
C GLU A 123 -24.49 -5.37 6.79
N ASP A 124 -24.31 -5.47 8.11
CA ASP A 124 -24.65 -6.66 8.92
C ASP A 124 -24.01 -7.98 8.43
N GLN A 125 -22.84 -7.90 7.79
CA GLN A 125 -22.07 -9.05 7.31
C GLN A 125 -20.63 -8.99 7.80
N ASN A 126 -20.01 -10.15 7.96
CA ASN A 126 -18.59 -10.23 8.31
C ASN A 126 -17.69 -9.66 7.19
N LEU A 127 -18.04 -9.87 5.92
CA LEU A 127 -17.43 -9.15 4.81
C LEU A 127 -18.01 -7.73 4.80
N CYS A 128 -17.25 -6.76 5.29
CA CYS A 128 -17.73 -5.39 5.42
C CYS A 128 -17.45 -4.50 4.20
N ASN A 129 -16.44 -4.84 3.43
CA ASN A 129 -16.05 -4.01 2.30
C ASN A 129 -15.25 -4.83 1.25
N ILE A 130 -15.53 -4.56 -0.02
CA ILE A 130 -14.66 -4.95 -1.13
C ILE A 130 -14.13 -3.65 -1.76
N ASN A 131 -12.82 -3.53 -1.84
CA ASN A 131 -12.14 -2.44 -2.52
C ASN A 131 -11.35 -2.98 -3.70
N PHE A 132 -11.61 -2.49 -4.90
CA PHE A 132 -10.85 -2.86 -6.08
C PHE A 132 -10.47 -1.63 -6.89
N GLY A 133 -9.39 -1.72 -7.64
CA GLY A 133 -8.90 -0.60 -8.42
C GLY A 133 -7.56 -0.86 -9.07
N MET A 134 -6.94 0.22 -9.51
CA MET A 134 -5.62 0.21 -10.13
C MET A 134 -4.82 1.43 -9.66
N ALA A 135 -3.53 1.23 -9.44
CA ALA A 135 -2.57 2.29 -9.17
C ALA A 135 -1.43 2.21 -10.18
N ILE A 136 -0.94 3.36 -10.61
CA ILE A 136 0.22 3.50 -11.50
C ILE A 136 1.15 4.52 -10.87
N THR A 137 2.44 4.21 -10.82
CA THR A 137 3.50 5.13 -10.37
C THR A 137 4.59 5.16 -11.42
N HIS A 138 5.06 6.35 -11.75
CA HIS A 138 6.20 6.57 -12.63
C HIS A 138 7.20 7.46 -11.92
N SER A 139 8.46 7.00 -11.76
CA SER A 139 9.50 7.71 -11.02
C SER A 139 10.89 7.28 -11.46
N SER A 140 11.89 8.12 -11.26
CA SER A 140 13.29 7.73 -11.48
C SER A 140 13.76 6.73 -10.44
N PHE A 141 14.51 5.72 -10.88
CA PHE A 141 15.20 4.76 -10.00
C PHE A 141 16.73 4.82 -10.16
N ALA A 142 17.22 5.47 -11.21
CA ALA A 142 18.63 5.79 -11.44
C ALA A 142 18.71 7.09 -12.25
N GLU A 143 19.90 7.58 -12.52
CA GLU A 143 20.12 8.77 -13.35
C GLU A 143 19.57 8.53 -14.76
N ASN A 144 18.65 9.38 -15.21
CA ASN A 144 17.93 9.28 -16.48
C ASN A 144 17.24 7.94 -16.76
N ALA A 145 16.92 7.18 -15.71
CA ALA A 145 16.24 5.91 -15.82
C ALA A 145 14.97 5.88 -14.96
N PHE A 146 13.88 5.44 -15.58
CA PHE A 146 12.55 5.46 -14.97
C PHE A 146 12.01 4.05 -14.75
N VAL A 147 11.21 3.91 -13.72
CA VAL A 147 10.41 2.72 -13.44
C VAL A 147 8.93 3.09 -13.47
N THR A 148 8.16 2.29 -14.19
CA THR A 148 6.71 2.33 -14.18
C THR A 148 6.19 1.10 -13.45
N LYS A 149 5.49 1.35 -12.35
CA LYS A 149 4.81 0.31 -11.57
C LYS A 149 3.31 0.40 -11.80
N THR A 150 2.69 -0.70 -12.23
CA THR A 150 1.24 -0.83 -12.42
C THR A 150 0.68 -1.89 -11.49
N VAL A 151 -0.35 -1.56 -10.71
CA VAL A 151 -0.90 -2.45 -9.69
C VAL A 151 -2.44 -2.46 -9.76
N PRO A 152 -3.08 -3.30 -10.57
CA PRO A 152 -4.45 -3.69 -10.32
C PRO A 152 -4.56 -4.51 -9.05
N TYR A 153 -5.63 -4.29 -8.27
CA TYR A 153 -5.82 -4.94 -6.99
C TYR A 153 -7.29 -5.14 -6.63
N VAL A 154 -7.55 -6.14 -5.79
CA VAL A 154 -8.81 -6.32 -5.08
C VAL A 154 -8.53 -6.71 -3.63
N ASN A 155 -9.23 -6.06 -2.69
CA ASN A 155 -9.11 -6.30 -1.26
C ASN A 155 -10.49 -6.62 -0.68
N PHE A 156 -10.58 -7.73 0.04
CA PHE A 156 -11.73 -8.14 0.82
C PHE A 156 -11.43 -7.84 2.28
N ASN A 157 -12.22 -6.96 2.90
CA ASN A 157 -12.04 -6.57 4.30
C ASN A 157 -13.17 -7.16 5.14
N PHE A 158 -12.79 -7.79 6.23
CA PHE A 158 -13.70 -8.47 7.14
C PHE A 158 -13.64 -7.84 8.52
N ARG A 159 -14.76 -7.84 9.22
CA ARG A 159 -14.89 -7.44 10.61
C ARG A 159 -15.98 -8.24 11.29
N ASP A 160 -15.96 -8.26 12.62
CA ASP A 160 -17.08 -8.80 13.38
C ASP A 160 -18.33 -7.91 13.21
N ALA A 161 -19.37 -8.45 12.59
CA ALA A 161 -20.63 -7.74 12.36
C ALA A 161 -21.38 -7.45 13.67
N THR A 162 -21.12 -8.23 14.73
CA THR A 162 -21.77 -8.09 16.05
C THR A 162 -21.08 -7.07 16.95
N ASN A 163 -19.78 -6.81 16.70
CA ASN A 163 -18.97 -5.88 17.48
C ASN A 163 -18.25 -4.84 16.61
N LEU A 164 -18.98 -3.82 16.21
CA LEU A 164 -18.44 -2.72 15.37
C LEU A 164 -17.35 -1.88 16.04
N ARG A 165 -17.11 -2.05 17.34
CA ARG A 165 -16.03 -1.40 18.10
C ARG A 165 -14.81 -2.29 18.28
N SER A 166 -14.79 -3.47 17.67
CA SER A 166 -13.62 -4.35 17.69
C SER A 166 -12.44 -3.68 17.02
N ASN A 167 -11.24 -3.89 17.59
CA ASN A 167 -9.97 -3.49 16.97
C ASN A 167 -9.42 -4.56 16.01
N GLU A 168 -10.20 -5.59 15.74
CA GLU A 168 -9.84 -6.66 14.81
C GLU A 168 -10.00 -6.19 13.38
N LEU A 169 -9.01 -6.52 12.58
CA LEU A 169 -8.95 -6.28 11.14
C LEU A 169 -8.50 -7.57 10.46
N LYS A 170 -9.33 -8.06 9.55
CA LYS A 170 -8.97 -9.18 8.68
C LYS A 170 -9.11 -8.75 7.25
N SER A 171 -8.12 -9.07 6.41
CA SER A 171 -8.18 -8.73 4.99
C SER A 171 -7.53 -9.81 4.14
N LEU A 172 -8.11 -10.03 2.97
CA LEU A 172 -7.55 -10.85 1.90
C LEU A 172 -7.35 -9.96 0.68
N SER A 173 -6.10 -9.85 0.23
CA SER A 173 -5.70 -8.97 -0.86
C SER A 173 -5.13 -9.79 -2.01
N PHE A 174 -5.54 -9.44 -3.21
CA PHE A 174 -4.97 -9.91 -4.46
C PHE A 174 -4.47 -8.70 -5.22
N ARG A 175 -3.24 -8.75 -5.69
CA ARG A 175 -2.69 -7.70 -6.56
C ARG A 175 -1.78 -8.32 -7.61
N TYR A 176 -1.71 -7.65 -8.73
CA TYR A 176 -0.79 -7.97 -9.80
C TYR A 176 0.14 -6.77 -9.98
N VAL A 177 1.43 -6.96 -9.74
CA VAL A 177 2.42 -5.90 -9.78
C VAL A 177 3.23 -6.06 -11.05
N GLY A 178 3.03 -5.15 -12.00
CA GLY A 178 3.85 -5.03 -13.21
C GLY A 178 4.92 -3.98 -13.01
N ILE A 179 6.17 -4.33 -13.26
CA ILE A 179 7.33 -3.45 -13.19
C ILE A 179 7.96 -3.36 -14.58
N GLU A 180 7.98 -2.16 -15.14
CA GLU A 180 8.64 -1.82 -16.39
C GLU A 180 9.72 -0.80 -16.08
N LYS A 181 10.96 -1.08 -16.51
CA LYS A 181 12.12 -0.24 -16.29
C LYS A 181 12.69 0.19 -17.63
N ASP A 182 13.11 1.44 -17.72
CA ASP A 182 13.85 1.92 -18.86
C ASP A 182 15.24 1.26 -18.89
N PHE A 183 15.77 1.12 -20.11
CA PHE A 183 17.16 0.70 -20.29
C PHE A 183 18.09 1.81 -19.80
N VAL A 184 19.00 1.45 -18.90
CA VAL A 184 20.15 2.29 -18.57
C VAL A 184 21.34 1.73 -19.33
N GLU A 185 21.93 2.53 -20.21
CA GLU A 185 23.28 2.25 -20.69
C GLU A 185 24.25 2.46 -19.52
N VAL A 186 24.51 1.40 -18.78
CA VAL A 186 25.54 1.43 -17.75
C VAL A 186 26.89 1.24 -18.44
N LYS A 187 27.78 2.20 -18.28
CA LYS A 187 29.20 2.02 -18.55
C LYS A 187 29.68 0.90 -17.63
N ASP A 188 30.13 -0.20 -18.21
CA ASP A 188 30.61 -1.40 -17.55
C ASP A 188 29.50 -2.40 -17.06
N ASP A 189 29.02 -3.24 -17.97
CA ASP A 189 28.42 -4.58 -17.77
C ASP A 189 27.27 -4.82 -16.77
N GLU A 190 26.59 -3.84 -16.23
CA GLU A 190 25.38 -4.09 -15.44
C GLU A 190 24.13 -4.10 -16.34
N ALA A 191 23.67 -5.28 -16.70
CA ALA A 191 22.40 -5.46 -17.37
C ALA A 191 21.24 -4.99 -16.47
N VAL A 192 20.46 -4.04 -16.97
CA VAL A 192 19.18 -3.68 -16.32
C VAL A 192 18.29 -4.90 -16.28
N ALA A 193 17.78 -5.25 -15.09
CA ALA A 193 16.86 -6.37 -14.94
C ALA A 193 15.66 -6.22 -15.90
N PRO A 194 15.29 -7.27 -16.64
CA PRO A 194 14.17 -7.22 -17.57
C PRO A 194 12.86 -6.87 -16.84
N PRO A 195 11.85 -6.35 -17.54
CA PRO A 195 10.52 -6.14 -16.97
C PRO A 195 10.00 -7.44 -16.39
N TYR A 196 9.35 -7.35 -15.23
CA TYR A 196 8.77 -8.53 -14.56
C TYR A 196 7.40 -8.23 -13.98
N LYS A 197 6.70 -9.32 -13.66
CA LYS A 197 5.34 -9.28 -13.15
C LYS A 197 5.22 -10.23 -11.97
N VAL A 198 4.54 -9.78 -10.92
CA VAL A 198 4.35 -10.58 -9.71
C VAL A 198 2.88 -10.59 -9.32
N PHE A 199 2.27 -11.77 -9.28
CA PHE A 199 0.96 -11.95 -8.67
C PHE A 199 1.13 -12.19 -7.17
N ASN A 200 0.53 -11.35 -6.35
CA ASN A 200 0.67 -11.41 -4.90
C ASN A 200 -0.69 -11.61 -4.23
N ILE A 201 -0.75 -12.61 -3.36
CA ILE A 201 -1.89 -12.90 -2.50
C ILE A 201 -1.44 -12.71 -1.06
N ARG A 202 -2.17 -11.89 -0.28
CA ARG A 202 -1.86 -11.67 1.13
C ARG A 202 -3.11 -11.75 1.99
N TYR A 203 -3.06 -12.58 3.02
CA TYR A 203 -4.03 -12.57 4.09
C TYR A 203 -3.43 -11.95 5.34
N ILE A 204 -4.19 -11.08 5.99
CA ILE A 204 -3.79 -10.40 7.23
C ILE A 204 -4.88 -10.61 8.26
N ASP A 205 -4.47 -10.91 9.49
CA ASP A 205 -5.30 -10.90 10.69
C ASP A 205 -4.56 -10.08 11.77
N ALA A 206 -5.19 -9.03 12.25
CA ALA A 206 -4.60 -8.12 13.20
C ALA A 206 -5.59 -7.69 14.27
N ASN A 207 -5.11 -7.51 15.48
CA ASN A 207 -5.83 -6.80 16.54
C ASN A 207 -4.99 -5.61 17.00
N ASN A 208 -5.44 -4.41 16.67
CA ASN A 208 -4.75 -3.16 16.92
C ASN A 208 -5.00 -2.59 18.33
N SER A 209 -5.29 -3.45 19.32
CA SER A 209 -5.48 -3.01 20.70
C SER A 209 -4.18 -2.47 21.29
N PHE A 210 -4.27 -1.36 22.00
CA PHE A 210 -3.10 -0.71 22.61
C PHE A 210 -2.33 -1.61 23.60
N LYS A 211 -3.05 -2.40 24.41
CA LYS A 211 -2.43 -3.29 25.41
C LYS A 211 -2.03 -4.66 24.87
N LYS A 212 -2.78 -5.16 23.88
CA LYS A 212 -2.66 -6.53 23.38
C LYS A 212 -2.67 -6.53 21.86
N TYR A 213 -1.68 -5.91 21.26
CA TYR A 213 -1.50 -5.94 19.82
C TYR A 213 -1.05 -7.32 19.36
N HIS A 214 -1.62 -7.81 18.27
CA HIS A 214 -1.05 -8.90 17.47
C HIS A 214 -1.38 -8.66 15.99
N LYS A 215 -0.50 -9.14 15.15
CA LYS A 215 -0.68 -9.14 13.70
C LYS A 215 0.02 -10.34 13.11
N TRP A 216 -0.65 -11.06 12.25
CA TRP A 216 0.01 -12.04 11.42
C TRP A 216 -0.45 -11.90 9.97
N PHE A 217 0.41 -12.33 9.07
CA PHE A 217 0.05 -12.41 7.67
C PHE A 217 0.68 -13.65 7.03
N LEU A 218 -0.01 -14.14 6.02
CA LEU A 218 0.48 -15.10 5.06
C LEU A 218 0.56 -14.38 3.71
N ASP A 219 1.71 -14.46 3.05
CA ASP A 219 1.97 -13.81 1.77
C ASP A 219 2.49 -14.82 0.77
N ALA A 220 1.85 -14.89 -0.39
CA ALA A 220 2.27 -15.72 -1.50
C ALA A 220 2.51 -14.84 -2.73
N GLN A 221 3.61 -15.05 -3.41
CA GLN A 221 4.02 -14.31 -4.59
C GLN A 221 4.42 -15.28 -5.69
N PHE A 222 3.94 -15.03 -6.90
CA PHE A 222 4.19 -15.84 -8.07
C PHE A 222 4.61 -14.97 -9.25
N SER A 223 5.72 -15.33 -9.86
CA SER A 223 6.27 -14.73 -11.08
C SER A 223 6.68 -15.86 -12.03
N ASP A 224 7.06 -15.54 -13.25
CA ASP A 224 7.62 -16.50 -14.19
C ASP A 224 8.95 -17.09 -13.69
N ASP A 225 9.70 -16.32 -12.89
CA ASP A 225 11.05 -16.66 -12.43
C ASP A 225 11.07 -17.22 -11.02
N PHE A 226 10.09 -16.93 -10.19
CA PHE A 226 10.04 -17.40 -8.81
C PHE A 226 8.63 -17.56 -8.25
N GLY A 227 8.50 -18.43 -7.26
CA GLY A 227 7.37 -18.51 -6.35
C GLY A 227 7.84 -18.44 -4.92
N LYS A 228 7.24 -17.58 -4.11
CA LYS A 228 7.56 -17.34 -2.70
C LYS A 228 6.35 -17.54 -1.81
N LEU A 229 6.58 -18.08 -0.63
CA LEU A 229 5.59 -18.13 0.45
C LEU A 229 6.24 -17.59 1.72
N SER A 230 5.58 -16.70 2.44
CA SER A 230 6.08 -16.20 3.71
C SER A 230 4.98 -16.05 4.75
N PHE A 231 5.37 -16.19 6.00
CA PHE A 231 4.55 -16.03 7.19
C PHE A 231 5.23 -15.07 8.14
N ASN A 232 4.47 -14.15 8.71
CA ASN A 232 4.92 -13.26 9.76
C ASN A 232 3.92 -13.26 10.91
N TYR A 233 4.40 -13.35 12.13
CA TYR A 233 3.60 -13.21 13.34
C TYR A 233 4.27 -12.22 14.28
N GLU A 234 3.54 -11.21 14.72
CA GLU A 234 4.01 -10.15 15.59
C GLU A 234 3.06 -9.96 16.76
N ILE A 235 3.59 -9.90 17.96
CA ILE A 235 2.85 -9.57 19.16
C ILE A 235 3.53 -8.44 19.92
N ARG A 236 2.72 -7.59 20.51
CA ARG A 236 3.16 -6.57 21.47
C ARG A 236 2.26 -6.62 22.68
N ARG A 237 2.87 -6.64 23.84
CA ARG A 237 2.19 -6.62 25.13
C ARG A 237 2.69 -5.44 25.94
N ARG A 238 1.78 -4.74 26.59
CA ARG A 238 2.10 -3.68 27.54
C ARG A 238 1.88 -4.18 28.96
N SER A 239 2.91 -4.04 29.80
CA SER A 239 2.83 -4.29 31.24
C SER A 239 2.09 -3.17 31.97
N ASN A 240 1.65 -3.43 33.18
CA ASN A 240 1.06 -2.41 34.08
C ASN A 240 2.05 -1.29 34.44
N LYS A 241 3.35 -1.52 34.29
CA LYS A 241 4.45 -0.53 34.51
C LYS A 241 4.79 0.26 33.24
N ASP A 242 3.91 0.28 32.24
CA ASP A 242 4.12 0.95 30.94
C ASP A 242 5.32 0.44 30.13
N GLN A 243 5.77 -0.76 30.41
CA GLN A 243 6.82 -1.44 29.65
C GLN A 243 6.20 -2.22 28.51
N PHE A 244 6.87 -2.25 27.36
CA PHE A 244 6.46 -3.01 26.19
C PHE A 244 7.37 -4.22 25.98
N TYR A 245 6.75 -5.31 25.59
CA TYR A 245 7.41 -6.53 25.14
C TYR A 245 6.94 -6.82 23.72
N ASN A 246 7.85 -6.87 22.77
CA ASN A 246 7.57 -7.19 21.39
C ASN A 246 8.26 -8.52 21.04
N LEU A 247 7.56 -9.34 20.31
CA LEU A 247 8.10 -10.57 19.72
C LEU A 247 7.58 -10.67 18.30
N ARG A 248 8.49 -11.00 17.37
CA ARG A 248 8.15 -11.23 15.97
C ARG A 248 8.83 -12.50 15.50
N VAL A 249 8.09 -13.32 14.78
CA VAL A 249 8.57 -14.50 14.09
C VAL A 249 8.29 -14.32 12.61
N TYR A 250 9.30 -14.56 11.78
CA TYR A 250 9.17 -14.58 10.34
C TYR A 250 9.69 -15.90 9.79
N ALA A 251 9.04 -16.42 8.75
CA ALA A 251 9.50 -17.55 7.97
C ALA A 251 9.12 -17.36 6.51
N GLY A 252 10.05 -17.52 5.60
CA GLY A 252 9.84 -17.44 4.17
C GLY A 252 10.61 -18.53 3.42
N ALA A 253 10.03 -19.03 2.34
CA ALA A 253 10.68 -20.02 1.49
C ALA A 253 10.31 -19.77 0.02
N PHE A 254 11.26 -20.08 -0.86
CA PHE A 254 11.01 -20.20 -2.28
C PHE A 254 10.34 -21.55 -2.57
N LEU A 255 9.21 -21.51 -3.26
CA LEU A 255 8.54 -22.70 -3.79
C LEU A 255 9.25 -23.19 -5.06
N TYR A 256 9.69 -22.25 -5.87
CA TYR A 256 10.57 -22.44 -7.02
C TYR A 256 11.35 -21.16 -7.30
N SER A 257 12.54 -21.30 -7.91
CA SER A 257 13.35 -20.18 -8.37
C SER A 257 14.18 -20.62 -9.57
N LYS A 258 14.06 -19.87 -10.65
CA LYS A 258 14.87 -19.98 -11.87
C LYS A 258 15.99 -18.95 -11.91
N ILE A 259 16.11 -18.14 -10.88
CA ILE A 259 17.06 -17.04 -10.76
C ILE A 259 18.47 -17.61 -10.62
N PRO A 260 19.45 -17.15 -11.39
CA PRO A 260 20.85 -17.58 -11.26
C PRO A 260 21.41 -17.31 -9.84
N SER A 261 22.31 -18.17 -9.40
CA SER A 261 23.01 -17.96 -8.13
C SER A 261 23.90 -16.72 -8.24
N GLY A 262 23.70 -15.75 -7.34
CA GLY A 262 24.43 -14.48 -7.33
C GLY A 262 23.57 -13.26 -7.64
N GLU A 263 22.41 -13.41 -8.27
CA GLU A 263 21.45 -12.35 -8.43
C GLU A 263 20.54 -12.28 -7.19
N GLN A 264 20.65 -11.21 -6.42
CA GLN A 264 19.92 -11.05 -5.15
C GLN A 264 18.62 -10.23 -5.27
N ASN A 265 18.21 -9.87 -6.48
CA ASN A 265 17.12 -8.93 -6.73
C ASN A 265 15.76 -9.33 -6.10
N PHE A 266 15.53 -10.65 -5.96
CA PHE A 266 14.27 -11.18 -5.43
C PHE A 266 14.44 -11.97 -4.13
N ASP A 267 15.63 -11.99 -3.54
CA ASP A 267 15.92 -12.77 -2.35
C ASP A 267 15.14 -12.28 -1.12
N PHE A 268 14.94 -13.16 -0.15
CA PHE A 268 14.56 -12.74 1.19
C PHE A 268 15.74 -12.02 1.84
N ALA A 269 15.45 -10.99 2.62
CA ALA A 269 16.48 -10.20 3.28
C ALA A 269 16.31 -10.18 4.80
N LEU A 270 17.42 -10.25 5.53
CA LEU A 270 17.45 -10.11 6.99
C LEU A 270 17.42 -8.65 7.43
N ASP A 271 18.27 -7.81 6.88
CA ASP A 271 18.57 -6.45 7.36
C ASP A 271 18.15 -5.32 6.41
N ARG A 272 18.16 -5.56 5.10
CA ARG A 272 17.85 -4.56 4.08
C ARG A 272 16.97 -5.14 2.98
N PRO A 273 15.80 -4.53 2.69
CA PRO A 273 14.88 -5.06 1.71
C PRO A 273 15.44 -4.93 0.29
N THR A 274 15.13 -5.90 -0.56
CA THR A 274 15.41 -5.83 -2.00
C THR A 274 14.44 -4.93 -2.74
N ASP A 275 13.26 -4.68 -2.17
CA ASP A 275 12.18 -3.81 -2.69
C ASP A 275 11.85 -3.97 -4.19
N TYR A 276 11.93 -5.19 -4.70
CA TYR A 276 11.62 -5.48 -6.11
C TYR A 276 10.15 -5.19 -6.49
N LEU A 277 9.26 -5.05 -5.51
CA LEU A 277 7.88 -4.62 -5.74
C LEU A 277 7.72 -3.10 -5.73
N PHE A 278 8.78 -2.35 -5.43
CA PHE A 278 8.74 -0.90 -5.25
C PHE A 278 7.61 -0.47 -4.29
N ASP A 279 7.48 -1.20 -3.18
CA ASP A 279 6.44 -0.96 -2.17
C ASP A 279 6.89 0.04 -1.10
N TYR A 280 8.18 0.19 -0.89
CA TYR A 280 8.74 1.13 0.07
C TYR A 280 8.81 2.54 -0.52
N ASN A 281 8.50 3.52 0.30
CA ASN A 281 8.56 4.92 -0.04
C ASN A 281 9.53 5.62 0.92
N TYR A 282 10.80 5.60 0.59
CA TYR A 282 11.84 6.26 1.35
C TYR A 282 12.66 7.21 0.49
N LEU A 283 13.15 8.25 1.14
CA LEU A 283 13.92 9.30 0.51
C LEU A 283 15.30 8.78 0.07
N GLY A 284 15.72 9.04 -1.15
CA GLY A 284 16.98 8.54 -1.68
C GLY A 284 17.05 7.02 -1.81
N GLN A 285 15.96 6.42 -2.24
CA GLN A 285 15.72 4.96 -2.26
C GLN A 285 16.85 4.14 -2.89
N PHE A 286 17.47 4.64 -3.92
CA PHE A 286 18.50 3.92 -4.67
C PHE A 286 19.92 4.46 -4.38
N GLU A 287 20.05 5.31 -3.37
CA GLU A 287 21.32 5.91 -2.97
C GLU A 287 22.08 4.99 -2.01
N SER A 288 23.32 4.65 -2.35
CA SER A 288 24.17 3.76 -1.55
C SER A 288 25.08 4.51 -0.56
N THR A 289 25.25 5.81 -0.75
CA THR A 289 26.16 6.64 0.04
C THR A 289 25.55 7.99 0.42
N GLY A 290 26.19 8.71 1.34
CA GLY A 290 25.75 10.03 1.76
C GLY A 290 24.58 10.02 2.76
N SER A 291 23.95 11.17 2.92
CA SER A 291 22.89 11.37 3.93
C SER A 291 21.64 10.52 3.66
N PHE A 292 21.36 10.21 2.42
CA PHE A 292 20.16 9.42 2.03
C PHE A 292 20.33 7.92 2.29
N SER A 293 21.56 7.43 2.39
CA SER A 293 21.84 6.03 2.75
C SER A 293 21.57 5.70 4.21
N GLN A 294 21.38 6.71 5.06
CA GLN A 294 21.16 6.56 6.50
C GLN A 294 19.74 6.13 6.88
N GLN A 295 18.86 5.97 5.91
CA GLN A 295 17.47 5.56 6.17
C GLN A 295 17.42 4.09 6.54
N LEU A 296 16.85 3.79 7.72
CA LEU A 296 16.63 2.43 8.18
C LEU A 296 15.28 1.92 7.70
N ILE A 297 15.30 0.93 6.81
CA ILE A 297 14.11 0.19 6.40
C ILE A 297 14.28 -1.26 6.82
N ILE A 298 13.36 -1.72 7.66
CA ILE A 298 13.38 -3.08 8.20
C ILE A 298 12.93 -4.05 7.12
N ALA A 299 13.80 -5.00 6.77
CA ALA A 299 13.51 -6.07 5.82
C ALA A 299 12.60 -7.16 6.41
N GLU A 300 12.33 -8.21 5.62
CA GLU A 300 11.50 -9.33 6.04
C GLU A 300 12.05 -10.01 7.29
N GLY A 301 13.36 -10.17 7.42
CA GLY A 301 14.02 -10.78 8.58
C GLY A 301 14.04 -9.93 9.84
N GLY A 302 13.87 -8.62 9.71
CA GLY A 302 13.68 -7.70 10.84
C GLY A 302 14.93 -7.31 11.62
N PHE A 303 16.12 -7.61 11.12
CA PHE A 303 17.39 -7.23 11.73
C PHE A 303 17.60 -5.72 11.62
N LYS A 304 18.21 -5.15 12.64
CA LYS A 304 18.41 -3.71 12.76
C LYS A 304 19.81 -3.28 12.38
N SER A 305 20.79 -4.18 12.51
CA SER A 305 22.18 -3.96 12.13
C SER A 305 22.46 -4.55 10.75
N LYS A 306 23.40 -3.95 10.03
CA LYS A 306 23.86 -4.42 8.74
C LYS A 306 24.69 -5.69 8.91
N LEU A 307 24.35 -6.73 8.17
CA LEU A 307 25.00 -8.04 8.18
C LEU A 307 25.85 -8.25 6.92
N ASP A 308 26.93 -9.02 7.04
CA ASP A 308 27.75 -9.42 5.89
C ASP A 308 26.98 -10.34 4.94
N THR A 309 26.24 -11.31 5.51
CA THR A 309 25.37 -12.20 4.77
C THR A 309 23.93 -11.96 5.17
N ALA A 310 23.21 -11.24 4.33
CA ALA A 310 21.86 -10.75 4.63
C ALA A 310 20.75 -11.41 3.80
N PHE A 311 21.09 -12.09 2.70
CA PHE A 311 20.12 -12.53 1.69
C PHE A 311 20.01 -14.05 1.61
N ALA A 312 18.80 -14.54 1.36
CA ALA A 312 18.47 -15.95 1.25
C ALA A 312 17.65 -16.23 -0.01
N ASN A 313 18.15 -17.14 -0.86
CA ASN A 313 17.50 -17.56 -2.10
C ASN A 313 16.85 -18.95 -2.03
N GLU A 314 16.80 -19.57 -0.86
CA GLU A 314 16.07 -20.81 -0.62
C GLU A 314 15.04 -20.65 0.50
N TRP A 315 15.47 -20.32 1.71
CA TRP A 315 14.56 -19.99 2.80
C TRP A 315 15.24 -19.13 3.88
N LEU A 316 14.40 -18.41 4.62
CA LEU A 316 14.76 -17.52 5.71
C LEU A 316 13.81 -17.71 6.88
N THR A 317 14.34 -17.78 8.11
CA THR A 317 13.56 -17.67 9.34
C THR A 317 14.22 -16.70 10.29
N SER A 318 13.43 -15.92 11.02
CA SER A 318 13.95 -15.03 12.04
C SER A 318 13.03 -14.91 13.24
N LEU A 319 13.65 -14.63 14.38
CA LEU A 319 13.00 -14.27 15.63
C LEU A 319 13.56 -12.95 16.11
N ASN A 320 12.69 -11.95 16.27
CA ASN A 320 13.06 -10.63 16.75
C ASN A 320 12.35 -10.39 18.07
N ALA A 321 13.07 -9.99 19.09
CA ALA A 321 12.53 -9.66 20.39
C ALA A 321 13.01 -8.28 20.85
N SER A 322 12.13 -7.53 21.52
CA SER A 322 12.54 -6.31 22.22
C SER A 322 11.74 -6.10 23.47
N ALA A 323 12.35 -5.47 24.47
CA ALA A 323 11.73 -5.17 25.75
C ALA A 323 12.12 -3.78 26.24
N SER A 324 11.16 -3.03 26.77
CA SER A 324 11.45 -1.77 27.46
C SER A 324 12.00 -2.08 28.84
N ILE A 325 13.25 -1.67 29.11
CA ILE A 325 13.84 -1.72 30.45
C ILE A 325 13.40 -0.50 31.25
N TRP A 326 13.35 0.64 30.61
CA TRP A 326 12.94 1.90 31.18
C TRP A 326 12.09 2.68 30.17
N LYS A 327 11.46 3.78 30.60
CA LYS A 327 10.55 4.58 29.78
C LYS A 327 11.10 4.96 28.38
N TYR A 328 12.42 5.20 28.31
CA TYR A 328 13.10 5.66 27.07
C TYR A 328 14.15 4.67 26.56
N VAL A 329 14.36 3.55 27.24
CA VAL A 329 15.40 2.58 26.90
C VAL A 329 14.77 1.23 26.58
N GLN A 330 15.08 0.70 25.42
CA GLN A 330 14.68 -0.64 24.99
C GLN A 330 15.93 -1.46 24.67
N VAL A 331 15.89 -2.73 25.01
CA VAL A 331 16.84 -3.73 24.53
C VAL A 331 16.18 -4.57 23.46
N TYR A 332 16.97 -5.05 22.52
CA TYR A 332 16.52 -5.95 21.50
C TYR A 332 17.51 -7.09 21.29
N GLY A 333 17.04 -8.14 20.63
CA GLY A 333 17.86 -9.23 20.14
C GLY A 333 17.19 -9.87 18.96
N ASP A 334 17.95 -10.11 17.90
CA ASP A 334 17.48 -10.68 16.65
C ASP A 334 18.32 -11.93 16.36
N ILE A 335 17.65 -13.05 16.04
CA ILE A 335 18.30 -14.28 15.60
C ILE A 335 17.68 -14.72 14.28
N GLY A 336 18.48 -15.28 13.40
CA GLY A 336 18.06 -15.73 12.09
C GLY A 336 18.78 -16.98 11.63
N LEU A 337 18.08 -17.74 10.83
CA LEU A 337 18.62 -18.86 10.04
C LEU A 337 18.28 -18.61 8.59
N LEU A 338 19.25 -18.67 7.73
CA LEU A 338 19.08 -18.49 6.29
C LEU A 338 19.76 -19.61 5.51
N LYS A 339 19.25 -19.91 4.33
CA LYS A 339 19.84 -20.87 3.43
C LYS A 339 19.83 -20.37 2.00
N ASN A 340 20.98 -20.53 1.36
CA ASN A 340 21.18 -20.33 -0.05
C ASN A 340 21.43 -21.66 -0.75
N LYS A 341 21.02 -21.75 -2.02
CA LYS A 341 21.23 -22.95 -2.85
C LYS A 341 22.71 -23.35 -2.85
N GLY A 342 22.96 -24.65 -2.61
CA GLY A 342 24.31 -25.20 -2.60
C GLY A 342 25.11 -24.95 -1.30
N ASN A 343 24.62 -24.16 -0.37
CA ASN A 343 25.30 -23.86 0.90
C ASN A 343 24.61 -24.53 2.09
N ASN A 344 25.34 -24.72 3.18
CA ASN A 344 24.75 -25.10 4.46
C ASN A 344 23.95 -23.93 5.06
N PRO A 345 22.92 -24.21 5.90
CA PRO A 345 22.24 -23.17 6.65
C PRO A 345 23.20 -22.34 7.49
N LEU A 346 23.03 -21.03 7.49
CA LEU A 346 23.81 -20.09 8.27
C LEU A 346 22.96 -19.53 9.41
N PHE A 347 23.53 -19.55 10.61
CA PHE A 347 22.97 -18.89 11.79
C PHE A 347 23.58 -17.50 11.94
N VAL A 348 22.73 -16.49 12.18
CA VAL A 348 23.12 -15.10 12.40
C VAL A 348 22.38 -14.54 13.60
N TYR A 349 22.99 -13.58 14.29
CA TYR A 349 22.39 -12.90 15.44
C TYR A 349 22.83 -11.42 15.50
N ASP A 350 22.02 -10.61 16.17
CA ASP A 350 22.26 -9.20 16.44
C ASP A 350 21.61 -8.81 17.78
N ALA A 351 22.23 -7.93 18.58
CA ALA A 351 21.74 -7.47 19.88
C ALA A 351 22.30 -6.11 20.29
#